data_ad12128ed0a1f6cdf5c3e98ea54d14c7
#
_entry.id   ad12128ed0a1f6cdf5c3e98ea54d14c7
#
_cell.length_a   1.000
_cell.length_b   1.000
_cell.length_c   1.000
_cell.angle_alpha   90.00
_cell.angle_beta   90.00
_cell.angle_gamma   90.00
#
_symmetry.space_group_name_H-M   'P 1'
#
loop_
_entity.id
_entity.type
_entity.pdbx_description
1 polymer ?
#
loop_
_entity_poly.entity_id
_entity_poly.type
_entity_poly.pdbx_seq_one_letter_code
_entity_poly.pdbx_strand_id
1 'polypeptide(L)'
;MKRIAITFILGAALPALADRVPLPANTPASYQAECGGCHMAYQPALLSANDWRRTMAGLKDHFGTDAAVDGPAGQEIASFLESNAGNASKLGSAGEPPRISQTARFVRKHRKISAKYWKDPRVKSVANCEACHRGAAEGNYSEHDILIPELRR
;
A
#
# COMPACT_ATOMS: atom_id res chain seq x y z
N MET A 1 -1.49 -16.20 -59.43
CA MET A 1 -2.21 -16.25 -58.13
C MET A 1 -1.21 -15.94 -57.04
N LYS A 2 -1.22 -14.69 -56.49
CA LYS A 2 -0.31 -14.25 -55.40
C LYS A 2 -0.96 -14.63 -54.07
N ARG A 3 -0.28 -15.51 -53.30
CA ARG A 3 -0.69 -15.87 -51.93
C ARG A 3 -0.20 -14.78 -50.96
N ILE A 4 -1.11 -14.04 -50.35
CA ILE A 4 -0.80 -13.06 -49.31
C ILE A 4 -0.71 -13.84 -47.99
N ALA A 5 0.47 -13.93 -47.41
CA ALA A 5 0.67 -14.48 -46.06
C ALA A 5 0.31 -13.39 -45.03
N ILE A 6 -0.78 -13.59 -44.28
CA ILE A 6 -1.16 -12.72 -43.18
C ILE A 6 -0.42 -13.20 -41.93
N THR A 7 0.58 -12.47 -41.51
CA THR A 7 1.31 -12.72 -40.26
C THR A 7 0.49 -12.16 -39.08
N PHE A 8 -0.07 -13.04 -38.26
CA PHE A 8 -0.71 -12.66 -37.00
C PHE A 8 0.37 -12.33 -35.97
N ILE A 9 0.52 -11.07 -35.63
CA ILE A 9 1.35 -10.62 -34.49
C ILE A 9 0.51 -10.84 -33.23
N LEU A 10 0.84 -11.88 -32.46
CA LEU A 10 0.29 -12.08 -31.11
C LEU A 10 0.91 -11.01 -30.20
N GLY A 11 0.16 -9.93 -29.96
CA GLY A 11 0.51 -8.92 -28.96
C GLY A 11 0.40 -9.54 -27.56
N ALA A 12 1.53 -9.80 -26.91
CA ALA A 12 1.55 -10.14 -25.49
C ALA A 12 1.06 -8.93 -24.68
N ALA A 13 -0.14 -9.00 -24.11
CA ALA A 13 -0.64 -8.00 -23.18
C ALA A 13 0.24 -8.02 -21.92
N LEU A 14 1.10 -7.02 -21.75
CA LEU A 14 1.85 -6.81 -20.53
C LEU A 14 0.84 -6.48 -19.41
N PRO A 15 0.91 -7.17 -18.24
CA PRO A 15 0.04 -6.85 -17.11
C PRO A 15 0.27 -5.40 -16.69
N ALA A 16 -0.82 -4.67 -16.47
CA ALA A 16 -0.75 -3.27 -16.07
C ALA A 16 -0.02 -3.14 -14.71
N LEU A 17 1.19 -2.59 -14.73
CA LEU A 17 2.03 -2.33 -13.55
C LEU A 17 1.46 -1.22 -12.63
N ALA A 18 0.33 -0.62 -13.00
CA ALA A 18 -0.26 0.55 -12.32
C ALA A 18 -0.68 0.30 -10.85
N ASP A 19 -0.90 -0.95 -10.46
CA ASP A 19 -1.33 -1.33 -9.11
C ASP A 19 -0.23 -2.06 -8.31
N ARG A 20 1.02 -2.02 -8.80
CA ARG A 20 2.17 -2.51 -8.06
C ARG A 20 2.89 -1.38 -7.34
N VAL A 21 3.12 -1.58 -6.05
CA VAL A 21 3.85 -0.68 -5.15
C VAL A 21 4.81 -1.55 -4.32
N PRO A 22 5.85 -2.14 -4.94
CA PRO A 22 6.74 -3.06 -4.22
C PRO A 22 7.54 -2.31 -3.14
N LEU A 23 7.99 -3.05 -2.13
CA LEU A 23 9.01 -2.54 -1.23
C LEU A 23 10.32 -2.30 -2.02
N PRO A 24 11.04 -1.22 -1.72
CA PRO A 24 12.37 -0.99 -2.29
C PRO A 24 13.34 -2.14 -1.99
N ALA A 25 14.26 -2.43 -2.91
CA ALA A 25 15.23 -3.49 -2.74
C ALA A 25 16.18 -3.27 -1.54
N ASN A 26 16.36 -2.02 -1.12
CA ASN A 26 17.16 -1.62 0.04
C ASN A 26 16.34 -1.49 1.33
N THR A 27 15.22 -2.21 1.45
CA THR A 27 14.40 -2.20 2.67
C THR A 27 15.20 -2.71 3.87
N PRO A 28 15.35 -1.92 4.94
CA PRO A 28 16.07 -2.34 6.13
C PRO A 28 15.38 -3.51 6.85
N ALA A 29 16.15 -4.42 7.41
CA ALA A 29 15.59 -5.52 8.23
C ALA A 29 14.84 -4.98 9.46
N SER A 30 15.33 -3.90 10.06
CA SER A 30 14.69 -3.17 11.16
C SER A 30 13.27 -2.72 10.79
N TYR A 31 13.05 -2.24 9.56
CA TYR A 31 11.71 -1.84 9.11
C TYR A 31 10.71 -3.00 9.13
N GLN A 32 11.09 -4.16 8.63
CA GLN A 32 10.23 -5.34 8.65
C GLN A 32 9.98 -5.85 10.08
N ALA A 33 11.02 -5.86 10.92
CA ALA A 33 10.92 -6.34 12.29
C ALA A 33 10.01 -5.45 13.15
N GLU A 34 10.20 -4.12 13.09
CA GLU A 34 9.49 -3.18 13.96
C GLU A 34 8.09 -2.84 13.45
N CYS A 35 7.93 -2.60 12.14
CA CYS A 35 6.65 -2.20 11.56
C CYS A 35 5.78 -3.39 11.14
N GLY A 36 6.35 -4.59 11.01
CA GLY A 36 5.63 -5.81 10.61
C GLY A 36 5.01 -6.60 11.76
N GLY A 37 5.27 -6.23 13.01
CA GLY A 37 4.85 -7.02 14.19
C GLY A 37 3.34 -7.04 14.47
N CYS A 38 2.60 -5.99 14.09
CA CYS A 38 1.17 -5.85 14.36
C CYS A 38 0.31 -5.89 13.09
N HIS A 39 0.80 -5.39 11.99
CA HIS A 39 0.19 -5.40 10.67
C HIS A 39 1.28 -5.49 9.61
N MET A 40 0.92 -5.68 8.34
CA MET A 40 1.92 -5.66 7.28
C MET A 40 2.76 -4.36 7.33
N ALA A 41 4.06 -4.46 7.11
CA ALA A 41 4.90 -3.28 6.90
C ALA A 41 4.50 -2.61 5.58
N TYR A 42 3.88 -1.43 5.64
CA TYR A 42 3.34 -0.76 4.46
C TYR A 42 4.45 -0.23 3.56
N GLN A 43 4.22 -0.26 2.26
CA GLN A 43 5.16 0.31 1.30
C GLN A 43 5.30 1.82 1.51
N PRO A 44 6.54 2.36 1.58
CA PRO A 44 6.78 3.80 1.80
C PRO A 44 6.05 4.71 0.83
N ALA A 45 5.88 4.27 -0.42
CA ALA A 45 5.20 5.02 -1.47
C ALA A 45 3.69 5.23 -1.25
N LEU A 46 3.10 4.67 -0.18
CA LEU A 46 1.68 4.85 0.16
C LEU A 46 1.39 6.13 0.96
N LEU A 47 2.40 6.77 1.55
CA LEU A 47 2.29 8.09 2.19
C LEU A 47 3.36 9.04 1.65
N SER A 48 3.16 10.34 1.86
CA SER A 48 4.18 11.35 1.54
C SER A 48 5.29 11.37 2.60
N ALA A 49 6.45 11.93 2.26
CA ALA A 49 7.55 12.08 3.22
C ALA A 49 7.12 12.88 4.47
N ASN A 50 6.30 13.92 4.28
CA ASN A 50 5.77 14.69 5.41
C ASN A 50 4.84 13.85 6.29
N ASP A 51 3.98 13.02 5.69
CA ASP A 51 3.08 12.14 6.46
C ASP A 51 3.87 11.08 7.22
N TRP A 52 4.93 10.51 6.62
CA TRP A 52 5.82 9.58 7.32
C TRP A 52 6.53 10.22 8.51
N ARG A 53 7.06 11.45 8.35
CA ARG A 53 7.65 12.17 9.49
C ARG A 53 6.66 12.34 10.65
N ARG A 54 5.42 12.72 10.33
CA ARG A 54 4.37 12.88 11.34
C ARG A 54 4.00 11.54 11.98
N THR A 55 3.94 10.46 11.20
CA THR A 55 3.70 9.11 11.71
C THR A 55 4.82 8.69 12.66
N MET A 56 6.08 8.84 12.25
CA MET A 56 7.24 8.50 13.09
C MET A 56 7.29 9.32 14.39
N ALA A 57 6.97 10.60 14.32
CA ALA A 57 6.90 11.47 15.50
C ALA A 57 5.76 11.09 16.47
N GLY A 58 4.71 10.43 15.97
CA GLY A 58 3.53 10.04 16.74
C GLY A 58 3.51 8.58 17.20
N LEU A 59 4.57 7.80 17.00
CA LEU A 59 4.58 6.37 17.30
C LEU A 59 4.29 6.00 18.75
N LYS A 60 4.60 6.88 19.69
CA LYS A 60 4.28 6.67 21.11
C LYS A 60 2.77 6.57 21.39
N ASP A 61 1.95 7.15 20.52
CA ASP A 61 0.50 6.98 20.50
C ASP A 61 0.03 6.64 19.09
N HIS A 62 0.46 5.49 18.60
CA HIS A 62 0.09 5.00 17.27
C HIS A 62 -1.32 4.41 17.30
N PHE A 63 -2.31 5.29 17.17
CA PHE A 63 -3.73 4.91 17.22
C PHE A 63 -4.13 4.17 18.48
N GLY A 64 -3.62 4.61 19.63
CA GLY A 64 -3.90 4.03 20.93
C GLY A 64 -2.94 2.92 21.38
N THR A 65 -1.87 2.69 20.63
CA THR A 65 -0.83 1.69 20.94
C THR A 65 0.55 2.37 20.96
N ASP A 66 1.36 2.07 21.96
CA ASP A 66 2.77 2.48 21.94
C ASP A 66 3.56 1.58 20.96
N ALA A 67 3.96 2.17 19.86
CA ALA A 67 4.77 1.56 18.80
C ALA A 67 6.11 2.29 18.64
N ALA A 68 6.59 2.96 19.69
CA ALA A 68 7.82 3.72 19.64
C ALA A 68 9.01 2.83 19.24
N VAL A 69 9.84 3.34 18.35
CA VAL A 69 11.10 2.72 17.93
C VAL A 69 12.20 3.73 18.16
N ASP A 70 13.03 3.47 19.17
CA ASP A 70 14.08 4.38 19.61
C ASP A 70 15.45 4.09 18.97
N GLY A 71 16.37 5.02 19.13
CA GLY A 71 17.77 4.88 18.78
C GLY A 71 18.04 4.74 17.27
N PRO A 72 19.10 4.00 16.89
CA PRO A 72 19.53 3.89 15.50
C PRO A 72 18.49 3.28 14.56
N ALA A 73 17.70 2.29 15.04
CA ALA A 73 16.66 1.66 14.26
C ALA A 73 15.55 2.65 13.86
N GLY A 74 15.10 3.49 14.80
CA GLY A 74 14.12 4.53 14.52
C GLY A 74 14.60 5.55 13.48
N GLN A 75 15.87 5.94 13.55
CA GLN A 75 16.49 6.85 12.57
C GLN A 75 16.62 6.22 11.17
N GLU A 76 17.05 4.96 11.12
CA GLU A 76 17.15 4.21 9.87
C GLU A 76 15.78 4.07 9.20
N ILE A 77 14.76 3.68 9.96
CA ILE A 77 13.38 3.54 9.47
C ILE A 77 12.83 4.88 8.98
N ALA A 78 12.99 5.95 9.74
CA ALA A 78 12.55 7.29 9.34
C ALA A 78 13.18 7.71 8.01
N SER A 79 14.50 7.59 7.89
CA SER A 79 15.25 7.90 6.67
C SER A 79 14.80 7.06 5.47
N PHE A 80 14.60 5.75 5.68
CA PHE A 80 14.11 4.83 4.66
C PHE A 80 12.72 5.23 4.16
N LEU A 81 11.78 5.49 5.08
CA LEU A 81 10.41 5.87 4.75
C LEU A 81 10.36 7.19 3.97
N GLU A 82 11.10 8.20 4.42
CA GLU A 82 11.13 9.51 3.76
C GLU A 82 11.76 9.45 2.36
N SER A 83 12.86 8.73 2.21
CA SER A 83 13.58 8.61 0.94
C SER A 83 12.81 7.83 -0.13
N ASN A 84 11.90 6.94 0.29
CA ASN A 84 11.10 6.10 -0.60
C ASN A 84 9.61 6.47 -0.62
N ALA A 85 9.27 7.63 -0.05
CA ALA A 85 7.91 8.10 0.07
C ALA A 85 7.23 8.36 -1.28
N GLY A 86 5.90 8.29 -1.28
CA GLY A 86 5.10 8.60 -2.46
C GLY A 86 5.00 10.09 -2.74
N ASN A 87 4.59 10.42 -3.95
CA ASN A 87 4.38 11.80 -4.39
C ASN A 87 3.15 12.41 -3.71
N ALA A 88 3.34 13.45 -2.91
CA ALA A 88 2.29 14.11 -2.13
C ALA A 88 1.12 14.61 -2.99
N SER A 89 1.38 15.17 -4.18
CA SER A 89 0.32 15.68 -5.05
C SER A 89 -0.57 14.57 -5.63
N LYS A 90 -0.03 13.36 -5.80
CA LYS A 90 -0.78 12.18 -6.28
C LYS A 90 -1.54 11.48 -5.15
N LEU A 91 -1.00 11.50 -3.95
CA LEU A 91 -1.59 10.87 -2.77
C LEU A 91 -2.71 11.73 -2.17
N GLY A 92 -2.52 13.05 -2.11
CA GLY A 92 -3.38 13.99 -1.41
C GLY A 92 -3.22 13.91 0.10
N SER A 93 -4.11 14.58 0.84
CA SER A 93 -4.08 14.58 2.31
C SER A 93 -4.31 13.18 2.89
N ALA A 94 -3.55 12.85 3.92
CA ALA A 94 -3.68 11.59 4.69
C ALA A 94 -4.39 11.77 6.04
N GLY A 95 -4.89 12.98 6.34
CA GLY A 95 -5.56 13.28 7.61
C GLY A 95 -4.62 13.59 8.78
N GLU A 96 -5.19 13.67 9.98
CA GLU A 96 -4.48 13.94 11.25
C GLU A 96 -5.03 13.01 12.34
N PRO A 97 -4.24 12.08 12.89
CA PRO A 97 -2.93 11.63 12.41
C PRO A 97 -2.99 11.00 11.00
N PRO A 98 -1.85 10.91 10.28
CA PRO A 98 -1.85 10.39 8.91
C PRO A 98 -2.32 8.95 8.83
N ARG A 99 -3.19 8.66 7.83
CA ARG A 99 -3.67 7.29 7.54
C ARG A 99 -3.63 7.04 6.04
N ILE A 100 -3.04 5.95 5.62
CA ILE A 100 -3.05 5.53 4.20
C ILE A 100 -4.48 5.48 3.66
N SER A 101 -5.43 4.97 4.46
CA SER A 101 -6.84 4.86 4.12
C SER A 101 -7.59 6.19 3.98
N GLN A 102 -7.01 7.30 4.41
CA GLN A 102 -7.56 8.65 4.27
C GLN A 102 -6.95 9.44 3.11
N THR A 103 -5.90 8.92 2.47
CA THR A 103 -5.34 9.59 1.29
C THR A 103 -6.38 9.71 0.17
N ALA A 104 -6.37 10.83 -0.55
CA ALA A 104 -7.27 11.02 -1.68
C ALA A 104 -7.10 9.93 -2.75
N ARG A 105 -5.88 9.37 -2.89
CA ARG A 105 -5.62 8.21 -3.74
C ARG A 105 -6.41 6.98 -3.27
N PHE A 106 -6.32 6.63 -1.98
CA PHE A 106 -7.04 5.48 -1.41
C PHE A 106 -8.54 5.63 -1.61
N VAL A 107 -9.10 6.77 -1.19
CA VAL A 107 -10.53 7.07 -1.30
C VAL A 107 -11.01 6.95 -2.75
N ARG A 108 -10.26 7.51 -3.70
CA ARG A 108 -10.61 7.42 -5.13
C ARG A 108 -10.59 5.97 -5.65
N LYS A 109 -9.60 5.17 -5.25
CA LYS A 109 -9.50 3.76 -5.68
C LYS A 109 -10.62 2.90 -5.09
N HIS A 110 -11.05 3.17 -3.87
CA HIS A 110 -12.04 2.37 -3.14
C HIS A 110 -13.46 2.95 -3.13
N ARG A 111 -13.72 4.04 -3.87
CA ARG A 111 -15.03 4.73 -3.86
C ARG A 111 -16.24 3.88 -4.24
N LYS A 112 -16.01 2.75 -4.92
CA LYS A 112 -17.07 1.81 -5.33
C LYS A 112 -17.29 0.67 -4.34
N ILE A 113 -16.50 0.59 -3.27
CA ILE A 113 -16.62 -0.45 -2.26
C ILE A 113 -17.74 -0.06 -1.30
N SER A 114 -18.78 -0.88 -1.23
CA SER A 114 -19.91 -0.65 -0.34
C SER A 114 -19.49 -0.71 1.13
N ALA A 115 -20.10 0.14 1.97
CA ALA A 115 -19.86 0.20 3.41
C ALA A 115 -20.01 -1.15 4.14
N LYS A 116 -20.83 -2.08 3.62
CA LYS A 116 -20.99 -3.42 4.20
C LYS A 116 -19.69 -4.21 4.22
N TYR A 117 -18.82 -4.04 3.20
CA TYR A 117 -17.55 -4.77 3.14
C TYR A 117 -16.51 -4.23 4.13
N TRP A 118 -16.55 -2.93 4.45
CA TRP A 118 -15.70 -2.36 5.49
C TRP A 118 -16.06 -2.87 6.91
N LYS A 119 -17.29 -3.33 7.09
CA LYS A 119 -17.80 -3.93 8.33
C LYS A 119 -17.73 -5.46 8.34
N ASP A 120 -17.28 -6.09 7.26
CA ASP A 120 -17.18 -7.54 7.15
C ASP A 120 -16.15 -8.07 8.17
N PRO A 121 -16.47 -9.10 8.96
CA PRO A 121 -15.56 -9.69 9.94
C PRO A 121 -14.25 -10.19 9.35
N ARG A 122 -14.20 -10.50 8.05
CA ARG A 122 -12.99 -10.89 7.34
C ARG A 122 -12.03 -9.71 7.15
N VAL A 123 -12.56 -8.49 7.07
CA VAL A 123 -11.78 -7.26 6.85
C VAL A 123 -11.23 -6.71 8.16
N LYS A 124 -12.02 -6.71 9.24
CA LYS A 124 -11.66 -6.22 10.57
C LYS A 124 -11.32 -4.73 10.64
N SER A 125 -10.51 -4.23 9.72
CA SER A 125 -10.05 -2.84 9.68
C SER A 125 -9.84 -2.38 8.24
N VAL A 126 -10.13 -1.11 7.96
CA VAL A 126 -9.83 -0.48 6.67
C VAL A 126 -8.31 -0.44 6.36
N ALA A 127 -7.48 -0.59 7.37
CA ALA A 127 -6.03 -0.68 7.25
C ALA A 127 -5.55 -2.10 6.93
N ASN A 128 -6.41 -3.12 7.02
CA ASN A 128 -6.06 -4.51 6.71
C ASN A 128 -6.14 -4.75 5.18
N CYS A 129 -5.13 -4.30 4.46
CA CYS A 129 -5.07 -4.40 3.00
C CYS A 129 -5.09 -5.88 2.52
N GLU A 130 -4.46 -6.77 3.29
CA GLU A 130 -4.35 -8.20 2.97
C GLU A 130 -5.70 -8.92 3.03
N ALA A 131 -6.69 -8.38 3.76
CA ALA A 131 -8.03 -8.94 3.76
C ALA A 131 -8.70 -8.93 2.38
N CYS A 132 -8.31 -8.00 1.53
CA CYS A 132 -8.83 -7.88 0.16
C CYS A 132 -7.77 -8.15 -0.90
N HIS A 133 -6.54 -7.64 -0.72
CA HIS A 133 -5.45 -7.76 -1.69
C HIS A 133 -4.47 -8.86 -1.26
N ARG A 134 -4.57 -10.03 -1.89
CA ARG A 134 -3.75 -11.23 -1.56
C ARG A 134 -2.25 -10.95 -1.48
N GLY A 135 -1.74 -10.09 -2.34
CA GLY A 135 -0.31 -9.77 -2.43
C GLY A 135 0.01 -8.37 -1.89
N ALA A 136 -0.76 -7.84 -0.91
CA ALA A 136 -0.53 -6.49 -0.40
C ALA A 136 0.85 -6.35 0.27
N ALA A 137 1.30 -7.36 1.00
CA ALA A 137 2.61 -7.36 1.63
C ALA A 137 3.75 -7.25 0.59
N GLU A 138 3.58 -7.86 -0.57
CA GLU A 138 4.50 -7.79 -1.72
C GLU A 138 4.23 -6.57 -2.61
N GLY A 139 3.32 -5.69 -2.20
CA GLY A 139 2.95 -4.48 -2.93
C GLY A 139 2.08 -4.73 -4.17
N ASN A 140 1.39 -5.87 -4.25
CA ASN A 140 0.43 -6.14 -5.30
C ASN A 140 -0.99 -5.76 -4.84
N TYR A 141 -1.52 -4.67 -5.41
CA TYR A 141 -2.87 -4.15 -5.14
C TYR A 141 -3.80 -4.34 -6.34
N SER A 142 -3.54 -5.33 -7.19
CA SER A 142 -4.37 -5.64 -8.36
C SER A 142 -5.83 -5.91 -7.96
N GLU A 143 -6.77 -5.32 -8.70
CA GLU A 143 -8.19 -5.59 -8.53
C GLU A 143 -8.60 -6.99 -9.07
N HIS A 144 -7.72 -7.65 -9.83
CA HIS A 144 -7.94 -9.00 -10.34
C HIS A 144 -7.70 -10.10 -9.30
N ASP A 145 -6.93 -9.81 -8.24
CA ASP A 145 -6.52 -10.76 -7.21
C ASP A 145 -7.22 -10.52 -5.85
N ILE A 146 -8.45 -9.98 -5.90
CA ILE A 146 -9.22 -9.69 -4.68
C ILE A 146 -9.68 -10.99 -4.02
N LEU A 147 -9.46 -11.10 -2.69
CA LEU A 147 -9.84 -12.27 -1.89
C LEU A 147 -11.35 -12.39 -1.66
N ILE A 148 -12.08 -11.28 -1.62
CA ILE A 148 -13.53 -11.25 -1.45
C ILE A 148 -14.17 -11.44 -2.83
N PRO A 149 -14.76 -12.62 -3.14
CA PRO A 149 -15.23 -12.95 -4.48
C PRO A 149 -16.26 -11.95 -5.02
N GLU A 150 -17.10 -11.40 -4.14
CA GLU A 150 -18.16 -10.44 -4.49
C GLU A 150 -17.62 -9.08 -4.95
N LEU A 151 -16.32 -8.82 -4.75
CA LEU A 151 -15.63 -7.60 -5.17
C LEU A 151 -14.77 -7.79 -6.42
N ARG A 152 -14.62 -9.02 -6.90
CA ARG A 152 -13.88 -9.31 -8.15
C ARG A 152 -14.62 -8.71 -9.36
N ARG A 153 -13.87 -8.14 -10.29
CA ARG A 153 -14.38 -7.57 -11.55
C ARG A 153 -13.84 -8.33 -12.73
#